data_b7f3728420a54c730b753efc5113022d
#
_entry.id   b7f3728420a54c730b753efc5113022d
#
_cell.length_a   1.000
_cell.length_b   1.000
_cell.length_c   1.000
_cell.angle_alpha   90.00
_cell.angle_beta   90.00
_cell.angle_gamma   90.00
#
_symmetry.space_group_name_H-M   'P 1'
#
loop_
_entity.id
_entity.type
_entity.pdbx_description
1 polymer ?
#
loop_
_entity_poly.entity_id
_entity_poly.type
_entity_poly.pdbx_seq_one_letter_code
_entity_poly.pdbx_strand_id
1 'polypeptide(L)'
;MTLARLKSVAGVRIPDTALCIAAVDLLESGSPKFLCTHCLRTYIFGSLAVRSLGGPVADEEAAFCAALLHDLGLIPPYRRDNRFEIDGADAARDFCTKHQVSPERAELVWRAIALHTSPGIAVRLAGEIALVHLGAGLDFLGLGLDQVPSQVLEEILEKYPRMKFKSQFRDLLVEHCQHNPAAQVLTWTDDVARIAGCTLHGQPIPTASQIMAAAPWDE
;
A
#
# COMPACT_ATOMS: atom_id res chain seq x y z
N MET A 1 -17.88 -12.51 -8.35
CA MET A 1 -18.29 -11.11 -8.67
C MET A 1 -16.99 -10.30 -8.63
N THR A 2 -16.61 -9.69 -9.73
CA THR A 2 -15.41 -8.83 -9.81
C THR A 2 -15.64 -7.59 -8.92
N LEU A 3 -14.71 -7.30 -8.02
CA LEU A 3 -14.86 -6.26 -7.00
C LEU A 3 -15.05 -4.83 -7.56
N ALA A 4 -14.59 -4.54 -8.77
CA ALA A 4 -14.61 -3.21 -9.37
C ALA A 4 -15.81 -2.92 -10.31
N ARG A 5 -16.96 -3.61 -10.17
CA ARG A 5 -18.13 -3.35 -11.03
C ARG A 5 -18.97 -2.13 -10.66
N LEU A 6 -18.64 -1.44 -9.59
CA LEU A 6 -19.36 -0.24 -9.17
C LEU A 6 -18.79 0.98 -9.89
N LYS A 7 -19.66 1.84 -10.42
CA LYS A 7 -19.24 3.10 -11.08
C LYS A 7 -18.75 4.13 -10.08
N SER A 8 -19.28 4.12 -8.86
CA SER A 8 -18.88 5.00 -7.78
C SER A 8 -19.26 4.42 -6.43
N VAL A 9 -18.52 4.79 -5.38
CA VAL A 9 -18.78 4.49 -3.97
C VAL A 9 -18.49 5.74 -3.17
N ALA A 10 -19.41 6.15 -2.30
CA ALA A 10 -19.28 7.33 -1.45
C ALA A 10 -18.91 8.62 -2.24
N GLY A 11 -19.44 8.77 -3.44
CA GLY A 11 -19.15 9.90 -4.32
C GLY A 11 -17.75 9.87 -4.97
N VAL A 12 -17.00 8.79 -4.78
CA VAL A 12 -15.72 8.56 -5.48
C VAL A 12 -15.97 7.69 -6.71
N ARG A 13 -15.58 8.17 -7.87
CA ARG A 13 -15.63 7.40 -9.12
C ARG A 13 -14.63 6.23 -9.06
N ILE A 14 -15.07 5.06 -9.50
CA ILE A 14 -14.18 3.90 -9.72
C ILE A 14 -13.82 3.88 -11.20
N PRO A 15 -12.56 4.09 -11.59
CA PRO A 15 -12.14 4.05 -12.97
C PRO A 15 -12.34 2.66 -13.59
N ASP A 16 -12.77 2.63 -14.86
CA ASP A 16 -13.12 1.42 -15.60
C ASP A 16 -12.41 1.32 -16.96
N THR A 17 -11.26 1.95 -17.09
CA THR A 17 -10.42 1.83 -18.28
C THR A 17 -9.82 0.42 -18.39
N ALA A 18 -9.33 0.05 -19.57
CA ALA A 18 -8.70 -1.25 -19.78
C ALA A 18 -7.53 -1.50 -18.81
N LEU A 19 -6.73 -0.47 -18.51
CA LEU A 19 -5.63 -0.55 -17.55
C LEU A 19 -6.15 -0.79 -16.12
N CYS A 20 -7.18 -0.05 -15.70
CA CYS A 20 -7.78 -0.20 -14.37
C CYS A 20 -8.41 -1.58 -14.18
N ILE A 21 -9.11 -2.10 -15.20
CA ILE A 21 -9.66 -3.46 -15.17
C ILE A 21 -8.54 -4.49 -15.05
N ALA A 22 -7.46 -4.35 -15.83
CA ALA A 22 -6.32 -5.26 -15.76
C ALA A 22 -5.62 -5.21 -14.38
N ALA A 23 -5.56 -4.04 -13.72
CA ALA A 23 -5.02 -3.92 -12.36
C ALA A 23 -5.90 -4.65 -11.33
N VAL A 24 -7.23 -4.58 -11.47
CA VAL A 24 -8.16 -5.35 -10.64
C VAL A 24 -7.98 -6.85 -10.85
N ASP A 25 -7.90 -7.29 -12.11
CA ASP A 25 -7.72 -8.71 -12.45
C ASP A 25 -6.37 -9.24 -11.89
N LEU A 26 -5.31 -8.44 -11.97
CA LEU A 26 -4.01 -8.78 -11.39
C LEU A 26 -4.12 -8.96 -9.87
N LEU A 27 -4.72 -7.98 -9.19
CA LEU A 27 -4.92 -8.02 -7.73
C LEU A 27 -5.77 -9.24 -7.31
N GLU A 28 -6.91 -9.46 -7.96
CA GLU A 28 -7.83 -10.55 -7.62
C GLU A 28 -7.24 -11.94 -7.89
N SER A 29 -6.37 -12.07 -8.90
CA SER A 29 -5.78 -13.36 -9.29
C SER A 29 -4.75 -13.89 -8.28
N GLY A 30 -4.08 -13.01 -7.53
CA GLY A 30 -2.98 -13.37 -6.65
C GLY A 30 -3.19 -13.04 -5.17
N SER A 31 -4.20 -12.23 -4.83
CA SER A 31 -4.36 -11.70 -3.48
C SER A 31 -5.56 -12.28 -2.74
N PRO A 32 -5.46 -12.46 -1.42
CA PRO A 32 -6.62 -12.84 -0.60
C PRO A 32 -7.67 -11.71 -0.60
N LYS A 33 -8.95 -12.06 -0.50
CA LYS A 33 -10.07 -11.11 -0.61
C LYS A 33 -9.99 -9.93 0.35
N PHE A 34 -9.49 -10.12 1.57
CA PHE A 34 -9.36 -9.02 2.52
C PHE A 34 -8.37 -7.95 2.05
N LEU A 35 -7.30 -8.37 1.35
CA LEU A 35 -6.32 -7.46 0.76
C LEU A 35 -6.90 -6.74 -0.46
N CYS A 36 -7.62 -7.45 -1.33
CA CYS A 36 -8.31 -6.83 -2.46
C CYS A 36 -9.29 -5.73 -2.00
N THR A 37 -10.09 -6.01 -0.97
CA THR A 37 -11.01 -4.99 -0.43
C THR A 37 -10.28 -3.86 0.28
N HIS A 38 -9.12 -4.11 0.92
CA HIS A 38 -8.24 -3.09 1.47
C HIS A 38 -7.75 -2.13 0.39
N CYS A 39 -7.19 -2.64 -0.69
CA CYS A 39 -6.67 -1.84 -1.79
C CYS A 39 -7.76 -0.94 -2.43
N LEU A 40 -8.99 -1.45 -2.57
CA LEU A 40 -10.12 -0.64 -3.04
C LEU A 40 -10.53 0.43 -2.04
N ARG A 41 -10.58 0.12 -0.73
CA ARG A 41 -10.81 1.12 0.31
C ARG A 41 -9.71 2.16 0.37
N THR A 42 -8.45 1.75 0.17
CA THR A 42 -7.30 2.67 0.06
C THR A 42 -7.54 3.73 -1.02
N TYR A 43 -7.96 3.31 -2.21
CA TYR A 43 -8.28 4.27 -3.27
C TYR A 43 -9.42 5.23 -2.88
N ILE A 44 -10.51 4.70 -2.32
CA ILE A 44 -11.68 5.52 -1.97
C ILE A 44 -11.34 6.49 -0.84
N PHE A 45 -10.78 6.02 0.26
CA PHE A 45 -10.39 6.86 1.39
C PHE A 45 -9.34 7.89 1.01
N GLY A 46 -8.33 7.50 0.22
CA GLY A 46 -7.31 8.41 -0.28
C GLY A 46 -7.89 9.51 -1.17
N SER A 47 -8.83 9.16 -2.06
CA SER A 47 -9.52 10.13 -2.91
C SER A 47 -10.34 11.15 -2.08
N LEU A 48 -11.03 10.69 -1.03
CA LEU A 48 -11.76 11.56 -0.12
C LEU A 48 -10.79 12.46 0.67
N ALA A 49 -9.69 11.92 1.18
CA ALA A 49 -8.71 12.66 1.97
C ALA A 49 -8.02 13.75 1.12
N VAL A 50 -7.52 13.41 -0.07
CA VAL A 50 -6.87 14.40 -0.96
C VAL A 50 -7.87 15.50 -1.37
N ARG A 51 -9.11 15.14 -1.67
CA ARG A 51 -10.17 16.12 -1.99
C ARG A 51 -10.44 17.08 -0.82
N SER A 52 -10.49 16.57 0.41
CA SER A 52 -10.73 17.41 1.59
C SER A 52 -9.57 18.37 1.87
N LEU A 53 -8.34 17.99 1.49
CA LEU A 53 -7.15 18.85 1.58
C LEU A 53 -7.02 19.84 0.41
N GLY A 54 -7.96 19.82 -0.55
CA GLY A 54 -7.90 20.66 -1.75
C GLY A 54 -6.77 20.28 -2.72
N GLY A 55 -6.22 19.09 -2.60
CA GLY A 55 -5.15 18.58 -3.48
C GLY A 55 -5.72 18.06 -4.81
N PRO A 56 -5.06 18.35 -5.96
CA PRO A 56 -5.43 17.75 -7.22
C PRO A 56 -4.88 16.32 -7.32
N VAL A 57 -5.67 15.41 -7.91
CA VAL A 57 -5.21 14.15 -8.49
C VAL A 57 -5.27 14.34 -10.00
N ALA A 58 -4.12 14.51 -10.64
CA ALA A 58 -4.05 14.83 -12.06
C ALA A 58 -4.28 13.59 -12.95
N ASP A 59 -3.89 12.42 -12.45
CA ASP A 59 -4.01 11.14 -13.15
C ASP A 59 -4.76 10.12 -12.28
N GLU A 60 -6.10 10.11 -12.36
CA GLU A 60 -6.95 9.17 -11.61
C GLU A 60 -6.65 7.71 -11.93
N GLU A 61 -6.29 7.40 -13.18
CA GLU A 61 -5.97 6.05 -13.61
C GLU A 61 -4.67 5.54 -12.96
N ALA A 62 -3.62 6.39 -12.93
CA ALA A 62 -2.37 6.06 -12.26
C ALA A 62 -2.58 5.92 -10.74
N ALA A 63 -3.34 6.83 -10.12
CA ALA A 63 -3.68 6.78 -8.71
C ALA A 63 -4.45 5.50 -8.34
N PHE A 64 -5.42 5.10 -9.18
CA PHE A 64 -6.17 3.87 -8.99
C PHE A 64 -5.27 2.64 -9.10
N CYS A 65 -4.46 2.54 -10.15
CA CYS A 65 -3.52 1.44 -10.32
C CYS A 65 -2.54 1.35 -9.13
N ALA A 66 -1.99 2.49 -8.70
CA ALA A 66 -1.08 2.52 -7.56
C ALA A 66 -1.77 2.05 -6.27
N ALA A 67 -2.98 2.53 -5.99
CA ALA A 67 -3.74 2.12 -4.82
C ALA A 67 -4.13 0.64 -4.84
N LEU A 68 -4.41 0.06 -6.02
CA LEU A 68 -4.72 -1.36 -6.13
C LEU A 68 -3.50 -2.27 -5.97
N LEU A 69 -2.33 -1.82 -6.39
CA LEU A 69 -1.13 -2.64 -6.49
C LEU A 69 -0.12 -2.38 -5.34
N HIS A 70 -0.42 -1.47 -4.38
CA HIS A 70 0.57 -1.01 -3.39
C HIS A 70 1.09 -2.12 -2.47
N ASP A 71 0.29 -3.12 -2.19
CA ASP A 71 0.62 -4.23 -1.29
C ASP A 71 1.01 -5.53 -2.02
N LEU A 72 1.22 -5.50 -3.34
CA LEU A 72 1.61 -6.69 -4.09
C LEU A 72 2.88 -7.35 -3.55
N GLY A 73 3.84 -6.57 -3.06
CA GLY A 73 5.08 -7.10 -2.50
C GLY A 73 4.91 -7.95 -1.23
N LEU A 74 3.74 -7.90 -0.59
CA LEU A 74 3.41 -8.77 0.54
C LEU A 74 3.06 -10.20 0.13
N ILE A 75 2.71 -10.44 -1.14
CA ILE A 75 2.19 -11.72 -1.59
C ILE A 75 3.12 -12.41 -2.58
N PRO A 76 3.23 -13.77 -2.52
CA PRO A 76 3.82 -14.53 -3.62
C PRO A 76 2.92 -14.35 -4.86
N PRO A 77 3.38 -14.23 -6.07
CA PRO A 77 4.73 -14.35 -6.60
C PRO A 77 5.51 -13.01 -6.72
N TYR A 78 5.05 -11.93 -6.08
CA TYR A 78 5.66 -10.59 -6.21
C TYR A 78 6.66 -10.28 -5.08
N ARG A 79 6.61 -11.05 -3.98
CA ARG A 79 7.57 -10.97 -2.87
C ARG A 79 8.96 -11.38 -3.35
N ARG A 80 9.95 -10.50 -3.12
CA ARG A 80 11.38 -10.71 -3.43
C ARG A 80 12.23 -10.42 -2.18
N ASP A 81 13.44 -9.92 -2.37
CA ASP A 81 14.43 -9.71 -1.29
C ASP A 81 14.48 -8.25 -0.79
N ASN A 82 13.58 -7.37 -1.23
CA ASN A 82 13.51 -5.99 -0.78
C ASN A 82 12.40 -5.79 0.24
N ARG A 83 12.25 -4.53 0.70
CA ARG A 83 11.05 -4.08 1.39
C ARG A 83 9.84 -4.32 0.50
N PHE A 84 8.69 -4.72 1.10
CA PHE A 84 7.51 -5.03 0.28
C PHE A 84 7.02 -3.85 -0.56
N GLU A 85 7.24 -2.61 -0.10
CA GLU A 85 6.89 -1.42 -0.87
C GLU A 85 7.70 -1.34 -2.17
N ILE A 86 8.97 -1.76 -2.14
CA ILE A 86 9.84 -1.78 -3.32
C ILE A 86 9.47 -2.94 -4.24
N ASP A 87 9.31 -4.14 -3.68
CA ASP A 87 8.90 -5.32 -4.46
C ASP A 87 7.54 -5.11 -5.14
N GLY A 88 6.58 -4.48 -4.42
CA GLY A 88 5.28 -4.10 -4.97
C GLY A 88 5.39 -3.01 -6.04
N ALA A 89 6.23 -2.00 -5.83
CA ALA A 89 6.46 -0.93 -6.79
C ALA A 89 7.10 -1.46 -8.09
N ASP A 90 8.07 -2.37 -7.98
CA ASP A 90 8.71 -3.00 -9.13
C ASP A 90 7.72 -3.88 -9.90
N ALA A 91 6.89 -4.67 -9.21
CA ALA A 91 5.84 -5.47 -9.83
C ALA A 91 4.81 -4.59 -10.56
N ALA A 92 4.44 -3.45 -10.00
CA ALA A 92 3.54 -2.50 -10.63
C ALA A 92 4.18 -1.79 -11.84
N ARG A 93 5.49 -1.51 -11.80
CA ARG A 93 6.23 -0.99 -12.97
C ARG A 93 6.26 -2.01 -14.11
N ASP A 94 6.49 -3.28 -13.80
CA ASP A 94 6.45 -4.38 -14.78
C ASP A 94 5.04 -4.50 -15.39
N PHE A 95 3.99 -4.39 -14.57
CA PHE A 95 2.60 -4.33 -15.02
C PHE A 95 2.37 -3.15 -15.96
N CYS A 96 2.78 -1.93 -15.59
CA CYS A 96 2.66 -0.74 -16.42
C CYS A 96 3.38 -0.90 -17.76
N THR A 97 4.58 -1.45 -17.76
CA THR A 97 5.37 -1.71 -18.97
C THR A 97 4.65 -2.70 -19.90
N LYS A 98 4.12 -3.79 -19.35
CA LYS A 98 3.35 -4.78 -20.10
C LYS A 98 2.11 -4.19 -20.77
N HIS A 99 1.49 -3.20 -20.12
CA HIS A 99 0.31 -2.49 -20.62
C HIS A 99 0.64 -1.21 -21.40
N GLN A 100 1.91 -1.01 -21.79
CA GLN A 100 2.36 0.11 -22.63
C GLN A 100 2.05 1.49 -22.02
N VAL A 101 2.03 1.58 -20.70
CA VAL A 101 1.94 2.85 -19.96
C VAL A 101 3.24 3.63 -20.16
N SER A 102 3.16 4.96 -20.35
CA SER A 102 4.37 5.76 -20.56
C SER A 102 5.33 5.65 -19.36
N PRO A 103 6.66 5.80 -19.59
CA PRO A 103 7.64 5.71 -18.53
C PRO A 103 7.38 6.68 -17.36
N GLU A 104 6.90 7.90 -17.67
CA GLU A 104 6.61 8.93 -16.67
C GLU A 104 5.44 8.51 -15.76
N ARG A 105 4.39 7.94 -16.35
CA ARG A 105 3.24 7.43 -15.58
C ARG A 105 3.59 6.17 -14.78
N ALA A 106 4.40 5.27 -15.38
CA ALA A 106 4.90 4.09 -14.68
C ALA A 106 5.77 4.47 -13.47
N GLU A 107 6.59 5.52 -13.61
CA GLU A 107 7.38 6.08 -12.51
C GLU A 107 6.49 6.71 -11.43
N LEU A 108 5.41 7.41 -11.80
CA LEU A 108 4.45 7.96 -10.85
C LEU A 108 3.79 6.85 -10.02
N VAL A 109 3.34 5.76 -10.67
CA VAL A 109 2.77 4.58 -10.00
C VAL A 109 3.80 3.95 -9.07
N TRP A 110 5.04 3.76 -9.54
CA TRP A 110 6.14 3.21 -8.74
C TRP A 110 6.38 4.04 -7.47
N ARG A 111 6.51 5.37 -7.61
CA ARG A 111 6.74 6.28 -6.47
C ARG A 111 5.58 6.28 -5.49
N ALA A 112 4.34 6.23 -5.98
CA ALA A 112 3.17 6.19 -5.12
C ALA A 112 3.17 4.92 -4.25
N ILE A 113 3.59 3.79 -4.81
CA ILE A 113 3.71 2.53 -4.08
C ILE A 113 4.93 2.54 -3.16
N ALA A 114 6.12 2.89 -3.65
CA ALA A 114 7.35 2.87 -2.86
C ALA A 114 7.31 3.81 -1.64
N LEU A 115 6.52 4.88 -1.70
CA LEU A 115 6.45 5.91 -0.66
C LEU A 115 5.18 5.85 0.19
N HIS A 116 4.27 4.89 -0.03
CA HIS A 116 2.97 4.88 0.67
C HIS A 116 3.10 4.71 2.19
N THR A 117 4.20 4.15 2.67
CA THR A 117 4.52 4.00 4.10
C THR A 117 5.43 5.11 4.64
N SER A 118 5.62 6.23 3.91
CA SER A 118 6.55 7.30 4.26
C SER A 118 5.83 8.56 4.77
N PRO A 119 5.48 8.61 6.08
CA PRO A 119 4.75 9.74 6.66
C PRO A 119 5.56 11.04 6.57
N GLY A 120 4.85 12.14 6.30
CA GLY A 120 5.47 13.46 6.18
C GLY A 120 6.19 13.70 4.85
N ILE A 121 6.51 12.67 4.06
CA ILE A 121 7.11 12.78 2.72
C ILE A 121 6.00 12.68 1.66
N ALA A 122 5.25 11.60 1.67
CA ALA A 122 4.27 11.29 0.63
C ALA A 122 3.24 12.42 0.41
N VAL A 123 2.76 13.03 1.49
CA VAL A 123 1.76 14.13 1.44
C VAL A 123 2.30 15.46 0.85
N ARG A 124 3.60 15.57 0.61
CA ARG A 124 4.26 16.74 0.01
C ARG A 124 4.58 16.56 -1.47
N LEU A 125 4.24 15.41 -2.02
CA LEU A 125 4.50 15.04 -3.41
C LEU A 125 3.21 15.15 -4.25
N ALA A 126 3.19 14.53 -5.44
CA ALA A 126 2.03 14.52 -6.32
C ALA A 126 0.78 13.93 -5.61
N GLY A 127 -0.41 14.40 -6.02
CA GLY A 127 -1.67 14.00 -5.40
C GLY A 127 -1.92 12.50 -5.45
N GLU A 128 -1.45 11.81 -6.46
CA GLU A 128 -1.51 10.36 -6.62
C GLU A 128 -0.70 9.64 -5.52
N ILE A 129 0.47 10.17 -5.17
CA ILE A 129 1.34 9.63 -4.11
C ILE A 129 0.69 9.86 -2.74
N ALA A 130 0.21 11.09 -2.52
CA ALA A 130 -0.51 11.45 -1.30
C ALA A 130 -1.77 10.60 -1.12
N LEU A 131 -2.51 10.32 -2.20
CA LEU A 131 -3.73 9.52 -2.19
C LEU A 131 -3.45 8.10 -1.63
N VAL A 132 -2.46 7.42 -2.16
CA VAL A 132 -2.14 6.04 -1.71
C VAL A 132 -1.72 6.04 -0.24
N HIS A 133 -0.86 6.97 0.17
CA HIS A 133 -0.41 7.09 1.56
C HIS A 133 -1.56 7.37 2.54
N LEU A 134 -2.39 8.38 2.23
CA LEU A 134 -3.51 8.77 3.09
C LEU A 134 -4.57 7.68 3.17
N GLY A 135 -4.89 7.06 2.04
CA GLY A 135 -5.88 5.99 1.98
C GLY A 135 -5.44 4.73 2.72
N ALA A 136 -4.20 4.29 2.53
CA ALA A 136 -3.63 3.16 3.26
C ALA A 136 -3.56 3.44 4.77
N GLY A 137 -3.09 4.63 5.15
CA GLY A 137 -3.01 5.06 6.56
C GLY A 137 -4.38 5.13 7.23
N LEU A 138 -5.41 5.63 6.54
CA LEU A 138 -6.77 5.68 7.06
C LEU A 138 -7.34 4.26 7.23
N ASP A 139 -7.24 3.40 6.22
CA ASP A 139 -7.81 2.06 6.32
C ASP A 139 -7.04 1.14 7.28
N PHE A 140 -5.73 1.22 7.30
CA PHE A 140 -4.89 0.37 8.16
C PHE A 140 -4.86 0.84 9.62
N LEU A 141 -4.55 2.13 9.85
CA LEU A 141 -4.31 2.72 11.18
C LEU A 141 -5.51 3.51 11.71
N GLY A 142 -6.48 3.87 10.86
CA GLY A 142 -7.59 4.76 11.24
C GLY A 142 -7.19 6.24 11.30
N LEU A 143 -6.10 6.63 10.65
CA LEU A 143 -5.64 8.03 10.65
C LEU A 143 -6.65 8.94 9.94
N GLY A 144 -7.26 9.86 10.67
CA GLY A 144 -8.30 10.76 10.15
C GLY A 144 -9.68 10.12 9.99
N LEU A 145 -9.93 8.95 10.57
CA LEU A 145 -11.23 8.26 10.50
C LEU A 145 -12.36 9.09 11.13
N ASP A 146 -12.06 9.90 12.12
CA ASP A 146 -12.97 10.82 12.79
C ASP A 146 -13.47 11.95 11.88
N GLN A 147 -12.78 12.20 10.76
CA GLN A 147 -13.17 13.18 9.74
C GLN A 147 -14.07 12.57 8.64
N VAL A 148 -14.22 11.26 8.61
CA VAL A 148 -15.08 10.58 7.63
C VAL A 148 -16.50 10.49 8.19
N PRO A 149 -17.53 11.08 7.53
CA PRO A 149 -18.91 10.97 7.98
C PRO A 149 -19.35 9.51 8.11
N SER A 150 -20.09 9.16 9.16
CA SER A 150 -20.50 7.78 9.45
C SER A 150 -21.23 7.10 8.28
N GLN A 151 -22.13 7.83 7.61
CA GLN A 151 -22.85 7.31 6.43
C GLN A 151 -21.91 6.95 5.27
N VAL A 152 -20.88 7.77 5.04
CA VAL A 152 -19.84 7.52 4.02
C VAL A 152 -19.05 6.27 4.39
N LEU A 153 -18.66 6.14 5.66
CA LEU A 153 -17.95 4.96 6.17
C LEU A 153 -18.79 3.69 6.04
N GLU A 154 -20.07 3.75 6.41
CA GLU A 154 -21.02 2.64 6.29
C GLU A 154 -21.17 2.18 4.84
N GLU A 155 -21.37 3.11 3.90
CA GLU A 155 -21.44 2.79 2.45
C GLU A 155 -20.18 2.07 1.96
N ILE A 156 -18.99 2.58 2.32
CA ILE A 156 -17.72 1.98 1.91
C ILE A 156 -17.57 0.57 2.48
N LEU A 157 -17.87 0.36 3.76
CA LEU A 157 -17.72 -0.93 4.44
C LEU A 157 -18.78 -1.95 4.02
N GLU A 158 -19.97 -1.51 3.60
CA GLU A 158 -20.98 -2.39 3.01
C GLU A 158 -20.51 -2.96 1.67
N LYS A 159 -19.91 -2.11 0.82
CA LYS A 159 -19.43 -2.53 -0.52
C LYS A 159 -18.10 -3.29 -0.45
N TYR A 160 -17.20 -2.86 0.44
CA TYR A 160 -15.87 -3.42 0.60
C TYR A 160 -15.61 -3.76 2.09
N PRO A 161 -16.16 -4.89 2.58
CA PRO A 161 -16.07 -5.27 4.00
C PRO A 161 -14.64 -5.54 4.45
N ARG A 162 -14.36 -5.32 5.73
CA ARG A 162 -13.02 -5.48 6.30
C ARG A 162 -12.56 -6.94 6.45
N MET A 163 -13.48 -7.91 6.53
CA MET A 163 -13.16 -9.36 6.51
C MET A 163 -12.08 -9.78 7.51
N LYS A 164 -12.15 -9.31 8.77
CA LYS A 164 -11.10 -9.52 9.80
C LYS A 164 -9.72 -8.95 9.40
N PHE A 165 -9.69 -7.85 8.67
CA PHE A 165 -8.49 -7.24 8.10
C PHE A 165 -7.33 -7.15 9.11
N LYS A 166 -7.55 -6.64 10.33
CA LYS A 166 -6.46 -6.44 11.32
C LYS A 166 -5.65 -7.71 11.60
N SER A 167 -6.32 -8.83 11.84
CA SER A 167 -5.64 -10.10 12.14
C SER A 167 -4.96 -10.67 10.89
N GLN A 168 -5.67 -10.71 9.77
CA GLN A 168 -5.14 -11.29 8.52
C GLN A 168 -3.97 -10.46 7.96
N PHE A 169 -4.06 -9.13 8.04
CA PHE A 169 -2.97 -8.26 7.56
C PHE A 169 -1.73 -8.35 8.47
N ARG A 170 -1.94 -8.41 9.80
CA ARG A 170 -0.83 -8.67 10.73
C ARG A 170 -0.14 -9.99 10.41
N ASP A 171 -0.90 -11.06 10.18
CA ASP A 171 -0.34 -12.39 9.89
C ASP A 171 0.45 -12.37 8.57
N LEU A 172 -0.04 -11.63 7.56
CA LEU A 172 0.66 -11.41 6.29
C LEU A 172 1.97 -10.61 6.46
N LEU A 173 1.96 -9.56 7.29
CA LEU A 173 3.18 -8.79 7.63
C LEU A 173 4.20 -9.66 8.36
N VAL A 174 3.76 -10.46 9.33
CA VAL A 174 4.66 -11.39 10.07
C VAL A 174 5.29 -12.39 9.11
N GLU A 175 4.50 -12.98 8.20
CA GLU A 175 5.00 -13.89 7.18
C GLU A 175 6.05 -13.23 6.27
N HIS A 176 5.79 -11.98 5.84
CA HIS A 176 6.75 -11.20 5.05
C HIS A 176 8.04 -10.95 5.83
N CYS A 177 7.95 -10.54 7.11
CA CYS A 177 9.11 -10.30 7.96
C CYS A 177 9.94 -11.58 8.20
N GLN A 178 9.29 -12.73 8.34
CA GLN A 178 9.97 -14.03 8.49
C GLN A 178 10.66 -14.47 7.20
N HIS A 179 10.06 -14.16 6.04
CA HIS A 179 10.64 -14.49 4.75
C HIS A 179 11.91 -13.69 4.47
N ASN A 180 11.93 -12.40 4.79
CA ASN A 180 13.08 -11.52 4.54
C ASN A 180 13.37 -10.60 5.74
N PRO A 181 13.99 -11.11 6.82
CA PRO A 181 14.30 -10.31 8.00
C PRO A 181 15.27 -9.15 7.71
N ALA A 182 16.18 -9.30 6.73
CA ALA A 182 17.16 -8.27 6.38
C ALA A 182 16.49 -7.00 5.83
N ALA A 183 15.42 -7.13 5.04
CA ALA A 183 14.68 -6.02 4.49
C ALA A 183 13.88 -5.23 5.53
N GLN A 184 13.78 -5.73 6.77
CA GLN A 184 13.04 -5.04 7.84
C GLN A 184 13.91 -4.07 8.63
N VAL A 185 15.24 -4.16 8.50
CA VAL A 185 16.17 -3.31 9.27
C VAL A 185 15.94 -1.83 8.94
N LEU A 186 15.70 -1.02 9.98
CA LEU A 186 15.44 0.43 9.87
C LEU A 186 14.21 0.80 9.02
N THR A 187 13.21 -0.07 9.00
CA THR A 187 11.93 0.19 8.31
C THR A 187 10.79 0.36 9.34
N TRP A 188 9.60 0.76 8.88
CA TRP A 188 8.43 0.83 9.75
C TRP A 188 7.93 -0.56 10.21
N THR A 189 8.33 -1.63 9.53
CA THR A 189 8.01 -3.02 9.88
C THR A 189 9.03 -3.66 10.81
N ASP A 190 10.06 -2.95 11.24
CA ASP A 190 11.11 -3.51 12.08
C ASP A 190 10.61 -3.90 13.49
N ASP A 191 9.64 -3.17 14.03
CA ASP A 191 8.97 -3.52 15.28
C ASP A 191 8.09 -4.78 15.13
N VAL A 192 7.35 -4.90 14.02
CA VAL A 192 6.58 -6.11 13.69
C VAL A 192 7.50 -7.32 13.65
N ALA A 193 8.64 -7.20 12.96
CA ALA A 193 9.62 -8.27 12.83
C ALA A 193 10.24 -8.66 14.20
N ARG A 194 10.59 -7.69 15.03
CA ARG A 194 11.11 -7.93 16.39
C ARG A 194 10.07 -8.59 17.31
N ILE A 195 8.84 -8.10 17.32
CA ILE A 195 7.74 -8.67 18.11
C ILE A 195 7.43 -10.10 17.66
N ALA A 196 7.52 -10.37 16.36
CA ALA A 196 7.34 -11.71 15.79
C ALA A 196 8.54 -12.67 16.04
N GLY A 197 9.63 -12.20 16.68
CA GLY A 197 10.82 -13.00 16.95
C GLY A 197 11.66 -13.31 15.70
N CYS A 198 11.56 -12.50 14.65
CA CYS A 198 12.39 -12.65 13.46
C CYS A 198 13.87 -12.41 13.81
N THR A 199 14.76 -13.18 13.17
CA THR A 199 16.20 -13.08 13.41
C THR A 199 16.96 -12.83 12.11
N LEU A 200 18.07 -12.10 12.21
CA LEU A 200 19.04 -11.91 11.15
C LEU A 200 20.32 -12.66 11.53
N HIS A 201 20.71 -13.66 10.74
CA HIS A 201 21.85 -14.54 11.04
C HIS A 201 21.81 -15.17 12.45
N GLY A 202 20.60 -15.53 12.93
CA GLY A 202 20.39 -16.13 14.25
C GLY A 202 20.43 -15.14 15.42
N GLN A 203 20.53 -13.83 15.15
CA GLN A 203 20.46 -12.76 16.16
C GLN A 203 19.17 -11.95 15.98
N PRO A 204 18.61 -11.34 17.04
CA PRO A 204 17.49 -10.43 16.92
C PRO A 204 17.80 -9.29 15.93
N ILE A 205 16.80 -8.81 15.21
CA ILE A 205 16.96 -7.67 14.30
C ILE A 205 17.43 -6.44 15.12
N PRO A 206 18.58 -5.82 14.75
CA PRO A 206 19.16 -4.75 15.54
C PRO A 206 18.33 -3.46 15.44
N THR A 207 18.25 -2.70 16.52
CA THR A 207 17.71 -1.34 16.51
C THR A 207 18.70 -0.34 15.89
N ALA A 208 18.20 0.83 15.48
CA ALA A 208 19.06 1.92 15.00
C ALA A 208 20.19 2.26 15.99
N SER A 209 19.87 2.32 17.30
CA SER A 209 20.85 2.60 18.36
C SER A 209 21.92 1.53 18.47
N GLN A 210 21.57 0.24 18.31
CA GLN A 210 22.54 -0.86 18.31
C GLN A 210 23.44 -0.82 17.08
N ILE A 211 22.88 -0.50 15.90
CA ILE A 211 23.68 -0.34 14.68
C ILE A 211 24.66 0.83 14.84
N MET A 212 24.19 1.96 15.36
CA MET A 212 25.04 3.12 15.60
C MET A 212 26.16 2.83 16.61
N ALA A 213 25.84 2.14 17.72
CA ALA A 213 26.84 1.79 18.73
C ALA A 213 27.88 0.77 18.23
N ALA A 214 27.54 -0.05 17.23
CA ALA A 214 28.46 -1.02 16.62
C ALA A 214 29.24 -0.44 15.43
N ALA A 215 29.02 0.83 15.06
CA ALA A 215 29.75 1.45 13.97
C ALA A 215 31.25 1.55 14.27
N PRO A 216 32.14 1.30 13.29
CA PRO A 216 33.60 1.20 13.51
C PRO A 216 34.31 2.59 13.54
N TRP A 217 33.62 3.62 13.99
CA TRP A 217 34.16 4.97 14.04
C TRP A 217 34.48 5.36 15.48
N ASP A 218 35.67 5.92 15.71
CA ASP A 218 36.04 6.54 16.97
C ASP A 218 35.28 7.86 17.14
N GLU A 219 34.90 8.20 18.38
CA GLU A 219 34.27 9.48 18.72
C GLU A 219 35.27 10.65 18.70
#